data_433d5ccee90b1e0fb0edb00a7b1c996e
#
_entry.id   433d5ccee90b1e0fb0edb00a7b1c996e
#
_cell.length_a   1.000
_cell.length_b   1.000
_cell.length_c   1.000
_cell.angle_alpha   90.00
_cell.angle_beta   90.00
_cell.angle_gamma   90.00
#
_symmetry.space_group_name_H-M   'P 1'
#
loop_
_entity.id
_entity.type
_entity.pdbx_description
1 polymer ?
#
loop_
_entity_poly.entity_id
_entity_poly.type
_entity_poly.pdbx_seq_one_letter_code
_entity_poly.pdbx_strand_id
1 'polypeptide(L)'
;ASNVTGNRTDLAFVSAFAKKHGLLFLVDAAQTAGAMPVDVQALGIDVLCFTGHKALLGPQGTGGLYVRPGLQVAPLVVGGSGVHSFDERHPVEMPTALEAGTLNVPGIAGLGAGVRWLLTQGVEALETKENALARLFYETVREIPGVRLYGDFTAPRAPIVSLNLVGEDSARVADALWEEYGICVRAGAHCAPLMHKALGTVEQGVVRFSFSHTNTREEALAAARAVRSLAEE
;
A
#
# COMPACT_ATOMS: atom_id res chain seq x y z
N ALA A 1 -0.93 -2.19 6.19
CA ALA A 1 -0.82 -0.77 6.56
C ALA A 1 -2.00 0.03 6.00
N SER A 2 -2.38 1.11 6.67
CA SER A 2 -3.40 2.03 6.20
C SER A 2 -2.88 2.84 5.00
N ASN A 3 -3.67 2.90 3.94
CA ASN A 3 -3.37 3.74 2.76
C ASN A 3 -3.65 5.23 2.98
N VAL A 4 -4.18 5.62 4.13
CA VAL A 4 -4.44 7.01 4.53
C VAL A 4 -3.43 7.45 5.58
N THR A 5 -3.40 6.77 6.73
CA THR A 5 -2.55 7.19 7.86
C THR A 5 -1.12 6.66 7.78
N GLY A 6 -0.86 5.65 6.96
CA GLY A 6 0.41 4.96 6.92
C GLY A 6 0.66 3.97 8.06
N ASN A 7 -0.13 4.00 9.14
CA ASN A 7 0.08 3.14 10.29
C ASN A 7 0.00 1.65 9.94
N ARG A 8 0.89 0.86 10.49
CA ARG A 8 1.00 -0.58 10.28
C ARG A 8 0.21 -1.33 11.35
N THR A 9 -0.40 -2.44 10.95
CA THR A 9 -0.92 -3.43 11.88
C THR A 9 0.24 -4.25 12.45
N ASP A 10 0.23 -4.51 13.75
CA ASP A 10 1.16 -5.45 14.38
C ASP A 10 0.79 -6.89 13.97
N LEU A 11 1.44 -7.36 12.89
CA LEU A 11 1.18 -8.71 12.36
C LEU A 11 1.65 -9.80 13.33
N ALA A 12 2.68 -9.56 14.13
CA ALA A 12 3.16 -10.55 15.09
C ALA A 12 2.13 -10.77 16.20
N PHE A 13 1.55 -9.69 16.73
CA PHE A 13 0.48 -9.77 17.71
C PHE A 13 -0.76 -10.48 17.14
N VAL A 14 -1.21 -10.08 15.94
CA VAL A 14 -2.39 -10.68 15.31
C VAL A 14 -2.15 -12.16 15.00
N SER A 15 -0.96 -12.53 14.52
CA SER A 15 -0.56 -13.91 14.29
C SER A 15 -0.63 -14.76 15.55
N ALA A 16 -0.03 -14.27 16.65
CA ALA A 16 -0.05 -14.97 17.93
C ALA A 16 -1.49 -15.15 18.45
N PHE A 17 -2.33 -14.13 18.29
CA PHE A 17 -3.74 -14.18 18.65
C PHE A 17 -4.50 -15.22 17.81
N ALA A 18 -4.36 -15.16 16.48
CA ALA A 18 -5.01 -16.09 15.56
C ALA A 18 -4.62 -17.55 15.88
N LYS A 19 -3.33 -17.82 16.07
CA LYS A 19 -2.81 -19.13 16.44
C LYS A 19 -3.38 -19.63 17.78
N LYS A 20 -3.43 -18.76 18.79
CA LYS A 20 -3.97 -19.09 20.12
C LYS A 20 -5.45 -19.50 20.06
N HIS A 21 -6.22 -18.91 19.15
CA HIS A 21 -7.66 -19.13 19.02
C HIS A 21 -8.05 -20.07 17.87
N GLY A 22 -7.08 -20.68 17.18
CA GLY A 22 -7.34 -21.59 16.05
C GLY A 22 -8.00 -20.90 14.86
N LEU A 23 -7.71 -19.61 14.65
CA LEU A 23 -8.28 -18.79 13.57
C LEU A 23 -7.37 -18.82 12.36
N LEU A 24 -7.94 -18.72 11.17
CA LEU A 24 -7.19 -18.45 9.94
C LEU A 24 -6.71 -17.00 9.94
N PHE A 25 -5.46 -16.82 9.56
CA PHE A 25 -4.82 -15.50 9.47
C PHE A 25 -4.66 -15.07 8.02
N LEU A 26 -5.56 -14.19 7.57
CA LEU A 26 -5.52 -13.60 6.23
C LEU A 26 -4.99 -12.17 6.31
N VAL A 27 -4.02 -11.82 5.46
CA VAL A 27 -3.39 -10.50 5.38
C VAL A 27 -3.63 -9.87 4.03
N ASP A 28 -4.20 -8.66 4.02
CA ASP A 28 -4.16 -7.77 2.86
C ASP A 28 -2.85 -6.98 2.89
N ALA A 29 -1.93 -7.34 2.00
CA ALA A 29 -0.62 -6.73 1.83
C ALA A 29 -0.57 -5.72 0.67
N ALA A 30 -1.72 -5.19 0.21
CA ALA A 30 -1.77 -4.27 -0.93
C ALA A 30 -0.94 -2.98 -0.74
N GLN A 31 -0.67 -2.56 0.51
CA GLN A 31 0.19 -1.41 0.81
C GLN A 31 1.60 -1.81 1.27
N THR A 32 1.86 -3.08 1.50
CA THR A 32 3.08 -3.52 2.20
C THR A 32 3.94 -4.46 1.39
N ALA A 33 3.36 -5.28 0.50
CA ALA A 33 4.13 -6.15 -0.38
C ALA A 33 5.06 -5.32 -1.29
N GLY A 34 6.37 -5.54 -1.16
CA GLY A 34 7.41 -4.79 -1.85
C GLY A 34 7.87 -3.51 -1.16
N ALA A 35 7.06 -2.93 -0.24
CA ALA A 35 7.43 -1.74 0.52
C ALA A 35 8.12 -2.07 1.85
N MET A 36 7.89 -3.25 2.39
CA MET A 36 8.48 -3.73 3.63
C MET A 36 8.54 -5.25 3.66
N PRO A 37 9.45 -5.84 4.45
CA PRO A 37 9.54 -7.29 4.58
C PRO A 37 8.28 -7.89 5.20
N VAL A 38 7.76 -8.94 4.57
CA VAL A 38 6.67 -9.76 5.10
C VAL A 38 7.03 -11.23 4.88
N ASP A 39 7.40 -11.92 5.96
CA ASP A 39 7.70 -13.35 5.92
C ASP A 39 6.45 -14.13 6.31
N VAL A 40 5.84 -14.78 5.32
CA VAL A 40 4.59 -15.54 5.51
C VAL A 40 4.77 -16.75 6.42
N GLN A 41 5.97 -17.36 6.44
CA GLN A 41 6.26 -18.52 7.26
C GLN A 41 6.52 -18.12 8.72
N ALA A 42 7.39 -17.14 8.94
CA ALA A 42 7.71 -16.64 10.27
C ALA A 42 6.47 -16.07 10.98
N LEU A 43 5.60 -15.39 10.24
CA LEU A 43 4.35 -14.82 10.74
C LEU A 43 3.19 -15.84 10.79
N GLY A 44 3.35 -17.04 10.23
CA GLY A 44 2.29 -18.05 10.19
C GLY A 44 1.04 -17.56 9.44
N ILE A 45 1.23 -16.82 8.37
CA ILE A 45 0.14 -16.31 7.53
C ILE A 45 -0.46 -17.46 6.73
N ASP A 46 -1.77 -17.64 6.79
CA ASP A 46 -2.47 -18.65 6.03
C ASP A 46 -2.77 -18.20 4.59
N VAL A 47 -3.17 -16.94 4.43
CA VAL A 47 -3.42 -16.34 3.12
C VAL A 47 -2.88 -14.90 3.12
N LEU A 48 -2.12 -14.55 2.08
CA LEU A 48 -1.68 -13.17 1.86
C LEU A 48 -2.09 -12.71 0.47
N CYS A 49 -2.80 -11.61 0.39
CA CYS A 49 -3.23 -10.99 -0.87
C CYS A 49 -2.38 -9.75 -1.15
N PHE A 50 -1.98 -9.58 -2.42
CA PHE A 50 -1.18 -8.42 -2.82
C PHE A 50 -1.57 -7.91 -4.21
N THR A 51 -1.29 -6.64 -4.48
CA THR A 51 -1.42 -6.03 -5.80
C THR A 51 -0.05 -5.76 -6.41
N GLY A 52 0.09 -6.01 -7.71
CA GLY A 52 1.36 -5.88 -8.41
C GLY A 52 1.76 -4.45 -8.77
N HIS A 53 0.78 -3.55 -8.95
CA HIS A 53 1.00 -2.19 -9.49
C HIS A 53 1.39 -1.12 -8.46
N LYS A 54 1.63 -1.50 -7.21
CA LYS A 54 2.13 -0.59 -6.16
C LYS A 54 3.61 -0.82 -5.92
N ALA A 55 4.01 -1.06 -4.68
CA ALA A 55 5.42 -1.20 -4.33
C ALA A 55 6.12 -2.42 -4.95
N LEU A 56 5.38 -3.37 -5.51
CA LEU A 56 5.97 -4.46 -6.32
C LEU A 56 6.38 -4.03 -7.73
N LEU A 57 6.10 -2.78 -8.15
CA LEU A 57 6.53 -2.16 -9.40
C LEU A 57 6.06 -2.86 -10.68
N GLY A 58 5.03 -3.69 -10.58
CA GLY A 58 4.41 -4.38 -11.71
C GLY A 58 3.36 -3.53 -12.43
N PRO A 59 2.91 -3.97 -13.62
CA PRO A 59 1.81 -3.32 -14.34
C PRO A 59 0.48 -3.37 -13.59
N GLN A 60 -0.41 -2.45 -13.93
CA GLN A 60 -1.82 -2.51 -13.51
C GLN A 60 -2.46 -3.82 -13.99
N GLY A 61 -3.48 -4.29 -13.26
CA GLY A 61 -4.15 -5.56 -13.55
C GLY A 61 -3.33 -6.78 -13.16
N THR A 62 -2.26 -6.62 -12.39
CA THR A 62 -1.49 -7.71 -11.78
C THR A 62 -1.64 -7.73 -10.27
N GLY A 63 -1.49 -8.90 -9.71
CA GLY A 63 -1.56 -9.17 -8.27
C GLY A 63 -1.51 -10.67 -8.05
N GLY A 64 -1.72 -11.08 -6.83
CA GLY A 64 -1.74 -12.49 -6.51
C GLY A 64 -2.09 -12.74 -5.06
N LEU A 65 -2.14 -14.02 -4.74
CA LEU A 65 -2.31 -14.46 -3.37
C LEU A 65 -1.37 -15.64 -3.06
N TYR A 66 -0.87 -15.64 -1.87
CA TYR A 66 -0.23 -16.80 -1.26
C TYR A 66 -1.28 -17.57 -0.46
N VAL A 67 -1.27 -18.87 -0.59
CA VAL A 67 -2.07 -19.79 0.24
C VAL A 67 -1.11 -20.77 0.90
N ARG A 68 -1.19 -20.91 2.20
CA ARG A 68 -0.37 -21.85 2.96
C ARG A 68 -0.58 -23.28 2.45
N PRO A 69 0.50 -24.05 2.24
CA PRO A 69 0.39 -25.45 1.83
C PRO A 69 -0.55 -26.24 2.74
N GLY A 70 -1.45 -27.02 2.13
CA GLY A 70 -2.47 -27.82 2.82
C GLY A 70 -3.75 -27.10 3.18
N LEU A 71 -3.81 -25.77 3.05
CA LEU A 71 -5.08 -25.03 3.19
C LEU A 71 -5.90 -25.17 1.91
N GLN A 72 -7.15 -25.59 2.05
CA GLN A 72 -8.10 -25.67 0.95
C GLN A 72 -8.84 -24.35 0.80
N VAL A 73 -8.83 -23.78 -0.40
CA VAL A 73 -9.57 -22.56 -0.75
C VAL A 73 -10.45 -22.88 -1.95
N ALA A 74 -11.75 -22.66 -1.82
CA ALA A 74 -12.68 -22.86 -2.91
C ALA A 74 -12.53 -21.75 -3.96
N PRO A 75 -12.53 -22.07 -5.27
CA PRO A 75 -12.53 -21.06 -6.31
C PRO A 75 -13.82 -20.24 -6.29
N LEU A 76 -13.72 -18.93 -6.41
CA LEU A 76 -14.87 -18.04 -6.59
C LEU A 76 -15.30 -17.98 -8.06
N VAL A 77 -14.35 -18.05 -8.98
CA VAL A 77 -14.55 -18.03 -10.41
C VAL A 77 -13.99 -19.31 -11.00
N VAL A 78 -14.74 -19.96 -11.87
CA VAL A 78 -14.35 -21.18 -12.59
C VAL A 78 -14.49 -20.97 -14.09
N GLY A 79 -13.69 -21.67 -14.87
CA GLY A 79 -13.71 -21.55 -16.34
C GLY A 79 -12.54 -22.25 -16.98
N GLY A 80 -12.30 -22.03 -18.26
CA GLY A 80 -11.18 -22.63 -18.97
C GLY A 80 -9.84 -22.27 -18.32
N SER A 81 -9.07 -23.28 -17.95
CA SER A 81 -7.77 -23.12 -17.27
C SER A 81 -6.57 -23.33 -18.21
N GLY A 82 -6.81 -23.78 -19.44
CA GLY A 82 -5.75 -24.15 -20.41
C GLY A 82 -5.08 -25.49 -20.11
N VAL A 83 -5.51 -26.19 -19.07
CA VAL A 83 -5.06 -27.55 -18.71
C VAL A 83 -6.26 -28.50 -18.61
N HIS A 84 -6.02 -29.81 -18.75
CA HIS A 84 -7.07 -30.84 -18.67
C HIS A 84 -8.28 -30.54 -19.57
N SER A 85 -8.02 -30.24 -20.86
CA SER A 85 -9.02 -29.71 -21.83
C SER A 85 -10.22 -30.61 -22.08
N PHE A 86 -10.16 -31.89 -21.72
CA PHE A 86 -11.25 -32.85 -21.85
C PHE A 86 -12.05 -33.05 -20.56
N ASP A 87 -11.61 -32.45 -19.45
CA ASP A 87 -12.33 -32.56 -18.18
C ASP A 87 -13.52 -31.61 -18.18
N GLU A 88 -14.67 -32.11 -17.75
CA GLU A 88 -15.90 -31.31 -17.61
C GLU A 88 -15.90 -30.42 -16.35
N ARG A 89 -14.96 -30.64 -15.46
CA ARG A 89 -14.84 -29.93 -14.19
C ARG A 89 -13.61 -29.07 -14.15
N HIS A 90 -13.71 -27.97 -13.41
CA HIS A 90 -12.56 -27.10 -13.12
C HIS A 90 -11.49 -27.86 -12.31
N PRO A 91 -10.21 -27.67 -12.60
CA PRO A 91 -9.12 -28.29 -11.85
C PRO A 91 -9.20 -27.99 -10.35
N VAL A 92 -8.79 -28.94 -9.54
CA VAL A 92 -8.77 -28.82 -8.06
C VAL A 92 -7.37 -28.61 -7.51
N GLU A 93 -6.36 -28.80 -8.35
CA GLU A 93 -4.96 -28.67 -7.97
C GLU A 93 -4.53 -27.21 -7.91
N MET A 94 -3.89 -26.82 -6.80
CA MET A 94 -3.26 -25.51 -6.68
C MET A 94 -1.98 -25.42 -7.53
N PRO A 95 -1.67 -24.29 -8.16
CA PRO A 95 -2.40 -23.01 -8.13
C PRO A 95 -3.57 -22.93 -9.12
N THR A 96 -3.71 -23.86 -10.05
CA THR A 96 -4.67 -23.84 -11.18
C THR A 96 -6.12 -23.74 -10.71
N ALA A 97 -6.44 -24.31 -9.56
CA ALA A 97 -7.77 -24.24 -8.94
C ALA A 97 -8.27 -22.79 -8.73
N LEU A 98 -7.38 -21.83 -8.58
CA LEU A 98 -7.72 -20.43 -8.37
C LEU A 98 -7.42 -19.54 -9.58
N GLU A 99 -7.05 -20.15 -10.71
CA GLU A 99 -6.72 -19.46 -11.97
C GLU A 99 -7.76 -19.82 -13.04
N ALA A 100 -8.70 -18.92 -13.30
CA ALA A 100 -9.72 -19.10 -14.33
C ALA A 100 -9.48 -18.19 -15.53
N GLY A 101 -9.56 -18.73 -16.73
CA GLY A 101 -9.33 -18.01 -17.99
C GLY A 101 -7.85 -17.89 -18.36
N THR A 102 -7.60 -17.22 -19.50
CA THR A 102 -6.23 -16.95 -19.97
C THR A 102 -5.55 -15.93 -19.09
N LEU A 103 -4.43 -16.29 -18.51
CA LEU A 103 -3.66 -15.43 -17.62
C LEU A 103 -3.05 -14.24 -18.36
N ASN A 104 -2.89 -13.11 -17.65
CA ASN A 104 -2.18 -11.92 -18.14
C ASN A 104 -0.67 -12.16 -18.13
N VAL A 105 -0.18 -13.01 -19.03
CA VAL A 105 1.25 -13.40 -19.11
C VAL A 105 2.17 -12.20 -19.26
N PRO A 106 1.91 -11.21 -20.14
CA PRO A 106 2.78 -10.03 -20.23
C PRO A 106 2.84 -9.23 -18.93
N GLY A 107 1.69 -9.05 -18.25
CA GLY A 107 1.64 -8.37 -16.96
C GLY A 107 2.39 -9.13 -15.87
N ILE A 108 2.24 -10.45 -15.80
CA ILE A 108 2.97 -11.31 -14.84
C ILE A 108 4.48 -11.25 -15.11
N ALA A 109 4.91 -11.25 -16.36
CA ALA A 109 6.32 -11.09 -16.72
C ALA A 109 6.88 -9.73 -16.25
N GLY A 110 6.11 -8.65 -16.45
CA GLY A 110 6.43 -7.32 -15.96
C GLY A 110 6.52 -7.26 -14.43
N LEU A 111 5.55 -7.85 -13.72
CA LEU A 111 5.59 -7.97 -12.26
C LEU A 111 6.85 -8.73 -11.81
N GLY A 112 7.18 -9.84 -12.48
CA GLY A 112 8.40 -10.61 -12.22
C GLY A 112 9.69 -9.78 -12.39
N ALA A 113 9.72 -8.83 -13.34
CA ALA A 113 10.84 -7.91 -13.50
C ALA A 113 10.94 -6.95 -12.30
N GLY A 114 9.82 -6.36 -11.87
CA GLY A 114 9.76 -5.49 -10.69
C GLY A 114 10.22 -6.21 -9.42
N VAL A 115 9.73 -7.43 -9.19
CA VAL A 115 10.14 -8.25 -8.02
C VAL A 115 11.63 -8.55 -8.04
N ARG A 116 12.19 -8.95 -9.18
CA ARG A 116 13.65 -9.20 -9.29
C ARG A 116 14.45 -7.94 -8.97
N TRP A 117 14.02 -6.79 -9.46
CA TRP A 117 14.67 -5.52 -9.14
C TRP A 117 14.63 -5.23 -7.63
N LEU A 118 13.48 -5.38 -6.98
CA LEU A 118 13.33 -5.19 -5.53
C LEU A 118 14.26 -6.11 -4.72
N LEU A 119 14.37 -7.38 -5.13
CA LEU A 119 15.28 -8.34 -4.50
C LEU A 119 16.74 -7.92 -4.66
N THR A 120 17.11 -7.30 -5.78
CA THR A 120 18.46 -6.79 -6.01
C THR A 120 18.76 -5.56 -5.14
N GLN A 121 17.78 -4.69 -4.93
CA GLN A 121 17.94 -3.48 -4.10
C GLN A 121 17.90 -3.80 -2.59
N GLY A 122 17.15 -4.84 -2.21
CA GLY A 122 16.85 -5.15 -0.80
C GLY A 122 15.68 -4.34 -0.26
N VAL A 123 14.58 -5.02 0.07
CA VAL A 123 13.32 -4.38 0.51
C VAL A 123 13.53 -3.57 1.80
N GLU A 124 14.33 -4.06 2.76
CA GLU A 124 14.64 -3.34 4.01
C GLU A 124 15.40 -2.03 3.77
N ALA A 125 16.31 -2.02 2.80
CA ALA A 125 17.07 -0.82 2.45
C ALA A 125 16.15 0.25 1.83
N LEU A 126 15.23 -0.18 0.96
CA LEU A 126 14.23 0.69 0.35
C LEU A 126 13.26 1.21 1.41
N GLU A 127 12.73 0.36 2.28
CA GLU A 127 11.87 0.76 3.40
C GLU A 127 12.54 1.83 4.28
N THR A 128 13.81 1.62 4.63
CA THR A 128 14.57 2.55 5.45
C THR A 128 14.70 3.92 4.78
N LYS A 129 15.06 3.95 3.50
CA LYS A 129 15.17 5.19 2.71
C LYS A 129 13.83 5.92 2.63
N GLU A 130 12.78 5.22 2.26
CA GLU A 130 11.45 5.80 2.04
C GLU A 130 10.86 6.35 3.34
N ASN A 131 11.01 5.62 4.45
CA ASN A 131 10.58 6.09 5.76
C ASN A 131 11.39 7.28 6.27
N ALA A 132 12.70 7.35 5.96
CA ALA A 132 13.51 8.51 6.28
C ALA A 132 13.03 9.79 5.57
N LEU A 133 12.62 9.69 4.29
CA LEU A 133 12.05 10.80 3.53
C LEU A 133 10.69 11.23 4.09
N ALA A 134 9.81 10.28 4.36
CA ALA A 134 8.50 10.57 4.96
C ALA A 134 8.64 11.22 6.34
N ARG A 135 9.60 10.75 7.15
CA ARG A 135 9.88 11.34 8.45
C ARG A 135 10.45 12.75 8.35
N LEU A 136 11.38 12.99 7.43
CA LEU A 136 11.91 14.32 7.17
C LEU A 136 10.80 15.32 6.81
N PHE A 137 9.92 14.92 5.89
CA PHE A 137 8.77 15.73 5.51
C PHE A 137 7.87 16.00 6.73
N TYR A 138 7.47 14.96 7.45
CA TYR A 138 6.64 15.07 8.65
C TYR A 138 7.23 16.02 9.69
N GLU A 139 8.50 15.86 10.05
CA GLU A 139 9.18 16.70 11.05
C GLU A 139 9.25 18.18 10.62
N THR A 140 9.26 18.43 9.31
CA THR A 140 9.28 19.79 8.75
C THR A 140 7.89 20.44 8.75
N VAL A 141 6.83 19.66 8.46
CA VAL A 141 5.47 20.24 8.32
C VAL A 141 4.68 20.26 9.62
N ARG A 142 5.02 19.43 10.62
CA ARG A 142 4.25 19.32 11.86
C ARG A 142 4.19 20.60 12.70
N GLU A 143 5.17 21.48 12.54
CA GLU A 143 5.27 22.75 13.27
C GLU A 143 4.67 23.94 12.48
N ILE A 144 4.10 23.69 11.28
CA ILE A 144 3.48 24.73 10.47
C ILE A 144 2.09 25.03 11.02
N PRO A 145 1.78 26.28 11.44
CA PRO A 145 0.43 26.66 11.83
C PRO A 145 -0.58 26.35 10.71
N GLY A 146 -1.76 25.88 11.06
CA GLY A 146 -2.79 25.53 10.09
C GLY A 146 -2.64 24.15 9.45
N VAL A 147 -1.54 23.42 9.65
CA VAL A 147 -1.38 22.03 9.19
C VAL A 147 -1.97 21.06 10.21
N ARG A 148 -2.88 20.21 9.76
CA ARG A 148 -3.42 19.09 10.54
C ARG A 148 -2.93 17.77 9.95
N LEU A 149 -2.19 17.01 10.74
CA LEU A 149 -1.62 15.70 10.35
C LEU A 149 -2.50 14.55 10.85
N TYR A 150 -2.50 13.44 10.10
CA TYR A 150 -3.31 12.25 10.39
C TYR A 150 -2.45 11.00 10.54
N GLY A 151 -2.71 10.25 11.59
CA GLY A 151 -2.02 9.01 11.94
C GLY A 151 -1.08 9.17 13.13
N ASP A 152 -0.62 8.03 13.64
CA ASP A 152 0.37 7.97 14.72
C ASP A 152 1.78 7.89 14.13
N PHE A 153 2.56 8.93 14.33
CA PHE A 153 3.94 9.04 13.84
C PHE A 153 4.99 8.46 14.82
N THR A 154 4.56 7.98 15.96
CA THR A 154 5.40 7.25 16.91
C THR A 154 5.41 5.74 16.65
N ALA A 155 4.38 5.23 15.96
CA ALA A 155 4.22 3.83 15.59
C ALA A 155 4.90 3.49 14.24
N PRO A 156 5.25 2.21 13.99
CA PRO A 156 5.71 1.75 12.69
C PRO A 156 4.72 2.09 11.57
N ARG A 157 5.23 2.51 10.42
CA ARG A 157 4.39 3.02 9.34
C ARG A 157 4.95 2.78 7.95
N ALA A 158 4.08 2.89 6.95
CA ALA A 158 4.44 3.03 5.55
C ALA A 158 4.91 4.47 5.27
N PRO A 159 5.66 4.73 4.18
CA PRO A 159 6.21 6.04 3.84
C PRO A 159 5.15 7.01 3.29
N ILE A 160 4.10 7.22 4.08
CA ILE A 160 2.92 8.04 3.76
C ILE A 160 2.74 9.09 4.83
N VAL A 161 2.47 10.34 4.42
CA VAL A 161 2.08 11.44 5.30
C VAL A 161 0.81 12.06 4.73
N SER A 162 -0.27 12.00 5.50
CA SER A 162 -1.53 12.65 5.15
C SER A 162 -1.76 13.87 6.05
N LEU A 163 -2.16 14.97 5.42
CA LEU A 163 -2.44 16.22 6.09
C LEU A 163 -3.62 16.97 5.45
N ASN A 164 -4.10 17.99 6.14
CA ASN A 164 -4.96 19.04 5.59
C ASN A 164 -4.44 20.40 6.05
N LEU A 165 -4.72 21.42 5.26
CA LEU A 165 -4.71 22.81 5.70
C LEU A 165 -6.08 23.16 6.29
N VAL A 166 -6.08 23.80 7.44
CA VAL A 166 -7.32 24.14 8.14
C VAL A 166 -8.13 25.16 7.33
N GLY A 167 -9.38 24.81 7.03
CA GLY A 167 -10.27 25.65 6.23
C GLY A 167 -10.20 25.40 4.73
N GLU A 168 -9.21 24.64 4.24
CA GLU A 168 -9.02 24.38 2.82
C GLU A 168 -9.56 23.01 2.39
N ASP A 169 -10.11 22.94 1.18
CA ASP A 169 -10.50 21.69 0.53
C ASP A 169 -9.26 20.92 0.03
N SER A 170 -9.24 19.60 0.26
CA SER A 170 -8.06 18.79 -0.09
C SER A 170 -7.75 18.75 -1.58
N ALA A 171 -8.76 18.85 -2.46
CA ALA A 171 -8.53 18.87 -3.91
C ALA A 171 -7.91 20.22 -4.33
N ARG A 172 -8.38 21.33 -3.79
CA ARG A 172 -7.80 22.67 -4.06
C ARG A 172 -6.33 22.73 -3.64
N VAL A 173 -5.98 22.18 -2.46
CA VAL A 173 -4.60 22.11 -2.00
C VAL A 173 -3.74 21.23 -2.93
N ALA A 174 -4.29 20.12 -3.42
CA ALA A 174 -3.57 19.25 -4.37
C ALA A 174 -3.37 19.93 -5.73
N ASP A 175 -4.37 20.67 -6.22
CA ASP A 175 -4.28 21.41 -7.47
C ASP A 175 -3.23 22.54 -7.36
N ALA A 176 -3.23 23.33 -6.27
CA ALA A 176 -2.22 24.36 -6.03
C ALA A 176 -0.79 23.77 -5.93
N LEU A 177 -0.62 22.63 -5.23
CA LEU A 177 0.67 21.93 -5.17
C LEU A 177 1.18 21.52 -6.56
N TRP A 178 0.27 21.10 -7.45
CA TRP A 178 0.62 20.74 -8.80
C TRP A 178 0.90 21.97 -9.68
N GLU A 179 -0.01 22.94 -9.69
CA GLU A 179 0.06 24.09 -10.62
C GLU A 179 1.22 25.04 -10.30
N GLU A 180 1.48 25.28 -9.02
CA GLU A 180 2.49 26.27 -8.60
C GLU A 180 3.86 25.65 -8.32
N TYR A 181 3.87 24.39 -7.84
CA TYR A 181 5.12 23.76 -7.38
C TYR A 181 5.50 22.50 -8.15
N GLY A 182 4.62 22.00 -9.06
CA GLY A 182 4.87 20.75 -9.79
C GLY A 182 4.88 19.50 -8.92
N ILE A 183 4.21 19.54 -7.76
CA ILE A 183 4.19 18.46 -6.78
C ILE A 183 2.94 17.62 -6.92
N CYS A 184 3.11 16.35 -7.32
CA CYS A 184 2.01 15.40 -7.44
C CYS A 184 1.69 14.78 -6.09
N VAL A 185 0.47 15.00 -5.61
CA VAL A 185 -0.10 14.37 -4.41
C VAL A 185 -1.43 13.73 -4.76
N ARG A 186 -2.02 13.03 -3.81
CA ARG A 186 -3.40 12.55 -3.97
C ARG A 186 -4.30 13.18 -2.93
N ALA A 187 -5.41 13.78 -3.38
CA ALA A 187 -6.48 14.31 -2.53
C ALA A 187 -7.67 13.35 -2.40
N GLY A 188 -8.55 13.61 -1.44
CA GLY A 188 -9.87 13.01 -1.31
C GLY A 188 -9.94 11.77 -0.41
N ALA A 189 -10.84 10.84 -0.75
CA ALA A 189 -11.26 9.75 0.14
C ALA A 189 -10.37 8.49 0.11
N HIS A 190 -9.40 8.37 -0.82
CA HIS A 190 -8.41 7.28 -0.89
C HIS A 190 -8.99 5.86 -0.84
N CYS A 191 -10.25 5.65 -1.28
CA CYS A 191 -10.96 4.37 -1.17
C CYS A 191 -11.08 3.85 0.28
N ALA A 192 -11.14 4.74 1.26
CA ALA A 192 -11.12 4.40 2.69
C ALA A 192 -12.24 5.12 3.48
N PRO A 193 -13.53 4.92 3.13
CA PRO A 193 -14.63 5.70 3.69
C PRO A 193 -14.76 5.55 5.21
N LEU A 194 -14.47 4.38 5.77
CA LEU A 194 -14.53 4.17 7.21
C LEU A 194 -13.39 4.88 7.95
N MET A 195 -12.21 4.97 7.34
CA MET A 195 -11.09 5.74 7.90
C MET A 195 -11.45 7.22 7.95
N HIS A 196 -12.03 7.78 6.89
CA HIS A 196 -12.46 9.18 6.87
C HIS A 196 -13.55 9.48 7.89
N LYS A 197 -14.48 8.54 8.14
CA LYS A 197 -15.45 8.66 9.25
C LYS A 197 -14.74 8.71 10.61
N ALA A 198 -13.76 7.84 10.84
CA ALA A 198 -13.00 7.81 12.10
C ALA A 198 -12.13 9.06 12.31
N LEU A 199 -11.59 9.64 11.22
CA LEU A 199 -10.76 10.85 11.26
C LEU A 199 -11.56 12.15 11.25
N GLY A 200 -12.89 12.10 10.99
CA GLY A 200 -13.73 13.28 10.83
C GLY A 200 -13.44 14.08 9.55
N THR A 201 -13.00 13.40 8.49
CA THR A 201 -12.57 14.02 7.22
C THR A 201 -13.42 13.58 6.02
N VAL A 202 -14.68 13.20 6.25
CA VAL A 202 -15.59 12.72 5.19
C VAL A 202 -15.81 13.77 4.12
N GLU A 203 -16.05 15.01 4.52
CA GLU A 203 -16.34 16.12 3.59
C GLU A 203 -15.08 16.69 2.95
N GLN A 204 -14.00 16.83 3.71
CA GLN A 204 -12.77 17.47 3.25
C GLN A 204 -11.84 16.51 2.52
N GLY A 205 -11.90 15.21 2.83
CA GLY A 205 -10.84 14.27 2.43
C GLY A 205 -9.53 14.55 3.16
N VAL A 206 -8.42 14.07 2.59
CA VAL A 206 -7.06 14.45 3.02
C VAL A 206 -6.14 14.58 1.81
N VAL A 207 -5.08 15.38 1.94
CA VAL A 207 -3.96 15.44 1.00
C VAL A 207 -2.92 14.43 1.45
N ARG A 208 -2.61 13.44 0.60
CA ARG A 208 -1.65 12.38 0.91
C ARG A 208 -0.37 12.52 0.11
N PHE A 209 0.73 12.67 0.81
CA PHE A 209 2.09 12.55 0.29
C PHE A 209 2.56 11.11 0.43
N SER A 210 3.06 10.52 -0.64
CA SER A 210 3.60 9.16 -0.66
C SER A 210 5.02 9.22 -1.18
N PHE A 211 5.96 8.69 -0.40
CA PHE A 211 7.38 8.69 -0.75
C PHE A 211 7.78 7.32 -1.30
N SER A 212 8.66 7.31 -2.29
CA SER A 212 9.16 6.11 -2.92
C SER A 212 10.68 6.14 -3.03
N HIS A 213 11.26 5.03 -3.46
CA HIS A 213 12.69 4.87 -3.65
C HIS A 213 13.31 5.86 -4.66
N THR A 214 12.51 6.43 -5.56
CA THR A 214 12.96 7.43 -6.54
C THR A 214 13.04 8.85 -5.97
N ASN A 215 12.35 9.12 -4.88
CA ASN A 215 12.37 10.46 -4.29
C ASN A 215 13.70 10.77 -3.61
N THR A 216 14.00 12.08 -3.57
CA THR A 216 15.20 12.63 -2.94
C THR A 216 14.86 13.39 -1.66
N ARG A 217 15.90 13.70 -0.88
CA ARG A 217 15.79 14.55 0.31
C ARG A 217 15.35 15.98 -0.07
N GLU A 218 15.88 16.49 -1.18
CA GLU A 218 15.59 17.83 -1.72
C GLU A 218 14.11 17.96 -2.10
N GLU A 219 13.54 16.93 -2.74
CA GLU A 219 12.12 16.87 -3.09
C GLU A 219 11.23 16.85 -1.84
N ALA A 220 11.57 16.06 -0.82
CA ALA A 220 10.82 16.03 0.44
C ALA A 220 10.82 17.41 1.13
N LEU A 221 11.95 18.12 1.14
CA LEU A 221 12.05 19.47 1.68
C LEU A 221 11.34 20.51 0.82
N ALA A 222 11.38 20.37 -0.52
CA ALA A 222 10.63 21.23 -1.43
C ALA A 222 9.12 21.10 -1.20
N ALA A 223 8.62 19.87 -1.06
CA ALA A 223 7.23 19.61 -0.74
C ALA A 223 6.82 20.25 0.61
N ALA A 224 7.67 20.17 1.62
CA ALA A 224 7.40 20.78 2.91
C ALA A 224 7.37 22.32 2.84
N ARG A 225 8.24 22.94 2.01
CA ARG A 225 8.21 24.40 1.77
C ARG A 225 6.92 24.82 1.05
N ALA A 226 6.49 24.06 0.04
CA ALA A 226 5.23 24.33 -0.66
C ALA A 226 4.03 24.28 0.29
N VAL A 227 3.96 23.25 1.17
CA VAL A 227 2.92 23.18 2.20
C VAL A 227 2.95 24.41 3.11
N ARG A 228 4.14 24.89 3.49
CA ARG A 228 4.28 26.11 4.31
C ARG A 228 3.73 27.34 3.59
N SER A 229 4.13 27.56 2.32
CA SER A 229 3.64 28.70 1.54
C SER A 229 2.10 28.71 1.46
N LEU A 230 1.50 27.56 1.11
CA LEU A 230 0.05 27.44 1.02
C LEU A 230 -0.68 27.57 2.37
N ALA A 231 -0.01 27.34 3.49
CA ALA A 231 -0.61 27.51 4.82
C ALA A 231 -0.51 28.96 5.34
N GLU A 232 0.34 29.78 4.72
CA GLU A 232 0.57 31.21 5.08
C GLU A 232 -0.29 32.16 4.22
N GLU A 233 -0.96 31.67 3.15
CA GLU A 233 -1.93 32.39 2.30
C GLU A 233 -3.30 32.52 2.95
#